data_d2c48d88ce584e488ba9e62ea5657995
#
_entry.id   d2c48d88ce584e488ba9e62ea5657995
#
_cell.length_a   1.000
_cell.length_b   1.000
_cell.length_c   1.000
_cell.angle_alpha   90.00
_cell.angle_beta   90.00
_cell.angle_gamma   90.00
#
_symmetry.space_group_name_H-M   'P 1'
#
loop_
_entity.id
_entity.type
_entity.pdbx_description
1 polymer ?
#
loop_
_entity_poly.entity_id
_entity_poly.type
_entity_poly.pdbx_seq_one_letter_code
_entity_poly.pdbx_strand_id
1 'polypeptide(L)'
;VYKRQLADYRGKVIFLNFWATWCGPCREELSRVQKDIIDRFKGNEDFVFLPVSRGETRETVAAFREKMGYTFPMGLDPEQKIYRLYASNYIPRNFLIGKDGKVISATIGYEAPEFDELILLIERQLNSAN
;
A
#
# COMPACT_ATOMS: atom_id res chain seq x y z
N VAL A 1 10.75 -7.64 2.52
CA VAL A 1 10.26 -8.08 1.23
C VAL A 1 9.35 -9.28 1.39
N TYR A 2 8.15 -9.20 0.85
CA TYR A 2 7.14 -10.23 0.96
C TYR A 2 7.17 -11.23 -0.17
N LYS A 3 6.87 -12.48 0.17
CA LYS A 3 6.54 -13.51 -0.81
C LYS A 3 5.12 -14.04 -0.61
N ARG A 4 4.29 -13.32 0.14
CA ARG A 4 2.90 -13.73 0.38
C ARG A 4 2.01 -13.26 -0.77
N GLN A 5 0.97 -14.03 -1.03
CA GLN A 5 -0.05 -13.68 -2.01
C GLN A 5 -1.22 -12.99 -1.32
N LEU A 6 -2.01 -12.21 -2.08
CA LEU A 6 -3.18 -11.53 -1.54
C LEU A 6 -4.16 -12.48 -0.87
N ALA A 7 -4.25 -13.72 -1.37
CA ALA A 7 -5.12 -14.73 -0.78
C ALA A 7 -4.80 -15.03 0.68
N ASP A 8 -3.54 -14.81 1.11
CA ASP A 8 -3.11 -15.04 2.49
C ASP A 8 -3.68 -14.00 3.44
N TYR A 9 -4.24 -12.92 2.93
CA TYR A 9 -4.81 -11.83 3.72
C TYR A 9 -6.33 -11.82 3.71
N ARG A 10 -6.95 -12.94 3.33
CA ARG A 10 -8.41 -13.02 3.32
C ARG A 10 -8.98 -12.71 4.70
N GLY A 11 -10.06 -11.92 4.71
CA GLY A 11 -10.69 -11.50 5.96
C GLY A 11 -10.07 -10.25 6.57
N LYS A 12 -9.03 -9.71 5.95
CA LYS A 12 -8.38 -8.49 6.40
C LYS A 12 -8.69 -7.32 5.47
N VAL A 13 -8.60 -6.11 6.02
CA VAL A 13 -8.63 -4.88 5.21
C VAL A 13 -7.22 -4.64 4.69
N ILE A 14 -7.07 -4.52 3.38
CA ILE A 14 -5.76 -4.38 2.74
C ILE A 14 -5.67 -3.02 2.04
N PHE A 15 -4.64 -2.26 2.39
CA PHE A 15 -4.26 -1.07 1.64
C PHE A 15 -3.10 -1.47 0.72
N LEU A 16 -3.42 -1.70 -0.55
CA LEU A 16 -2.45 -2.07 -1.58
C LEU A 16 -1.99 -0.80 -2.30
N ASN A 17 -0.69 -0.57 -2.30
CA ASN A 17 -0.09 0.63 -2.88
C ASN A 17 0.99 0.24 -3.89
N PHE A 18 0.88 0.76 -5.12
CA PHE A 18 1.93 0.59 -6.13
C PHE A 18 2.74 1.88 -6.23
N TRP A 19 4.06 1.74 -6.17
CA TRP A 19 4.97 2.88 -6.09
C TRP A 19 6.32 2.55 -6.74
N ALA A 20 7.22 3.53 -6.80
CA ALA A 20 8.61 3.33 -7.20
C ALA A 20 9.51 4.35 -6.52
N THR A 21 10.78 4.03 -6.36
CA THR A 21 11.74 4.90 -5.66
C THR A 21 11.97 6.23 -6.39
N TRP A 22 11.82 6.24 -7.71
CA TRP A 22 12.04 7.43 -8.55
C TRP A 22 10.80 8.33 -8.66
N CYS A 23 9.69 7.91 -8.15
CA CYS A 23 8.41 8.61 -8.30
C CYS A 23 8.22 9.65 -7.18
N GLY A 24 8.22 10.93 -7.54
CA GLY A 24 8.05 12.02 -6.57
C GLY A 24 6.78 11.94 -5.74
N PRO A 25 5.59 11.88 -6.36
CA PRO A 25 4.34 11.76 -5.62
C PRO A 25 4.27 10.49 -4.76
N CYS A 26 4.87 9.39 -5.22
CA CYS A 26 4.95 8.15 -4.43
C CYS A 26 5.73 8.36 -3.14
N ARG A 27 6.87 9.06 -3.24
CA ARG A 27 7.73 9.34 -2.10
C ARG A 27 7.04 10.27 -1.10
N GLU A 28 6.30 11.26 -1.61
CA GLU A 28 5.52 12.16 -0.78
C GLU A 28 4.44 11.39 0.00
N GLU A 29 3.73 10.51 -0.68
CA GLU A 29 2.72 9.66 -0.04
C GLU A 29 3.34 8.75 1.02
N LEU A 30 4.44 8.07 0.71
CA LEU A 30 5.12 7.19 1.65
C LEU A 30 5.65 7.93 2.88
N SER A 31 5.97 9.22 2.75
CA SER A 31 6.42 10.02 3.90
C SER A 31 5.36 10.13 4.98
N ARG A 32 4.08 9.97 4.63
CA ARG A 32 2.97 9.99 5.57
C ARG A 32 2.64 8.62 6.15
N VAL A 33 3.07 7.55 5.46
CA VAL A 33 2.62 6.20 5.78
C VAL A 33 3.05 5.74 7.17
N GLN A 34 4.29 6.01 7.56
CA GLN A 34 4.79 5.52 8.86
C GLN A 34 3.90 6.01 10.01
N LYS A 35 3.61 7.30 10.06
CA LYS A 35 2.82 7.90 11.13
C LYS A 35 1.33 7.67 10.96
N ASP A 36 0.81 7.97 9.77
CA ASP A 36 -0.64 8.06 9.55
C ASP A 36 -1.29 6.71 9.24
N ILE A 37 -0.51 5.71 8.85
CA ILE A 37 -0.99 4.37 8.54
C ILE A 37 -0.43 3.35 9.51
N ILE A 38 0.90 3.19 9.56
CA ILE A 38 1.53 2.14 10.35
C ILE A 38 1.31 2.37 11.86
N ASP A 39 1.66 3.56 12.34
CA ASP A 39 1.53 3.87 13.76
C ASP A 39 0.07 3.99 14.19
N ARG A 40 -0.77 4.56 13.32
CA ARG A 40 -2.19 4.74 13.61
C ARG A 40 -2.94 3.42 13.79
N PHE A 41 -2.65 2.44 12.95
CA PHE A 41 -3.34 1.15 12.97
C PHE A 41 -2.49 0.04 13.60
N LYS A 42 -1.45 0.42 14.32
CA LYS A 42 -0.55 -0.51 14.99
C LYS A 42 -1.32 -1.41 15.95
N GLY A 43 -1.05 -2.69 15.88
CA GLY A 43 -1.71 -3.67 16.76
C GLY A 43 -3.06 -4.17 16.23
N ASN A 44 -3.60 -3.58 15.17
CA ASN A 44 -4.83 -4.08 14.57
C ASN A 44 -4.48 -5.20 13.58
N GLU A 45 -4.77 -6.44 13.98
CA GLU A 45 -4.43 -7.61 13.18
C GLU A 45 -5.29 -7.77 11.93
N ASP A 46 -6.38 -7.01 11.82
CA ASP A 46 -7.28 -7.07 10.68
C ASP A 46 -6.88 -6.11 9.55
N PHE A 47 -5.79 -5.38 9.74
CA PHE A 47 -5.30 -4.43 8.75
C PHE A 47 -3.91 -4.79 8.23
N VAL A 48 -3.73 -4.67 6.92
CA VAL A 48 -2.43 -4.87 6.26
C VAL A 48 -2.17 -3.71 5.30
N PHE A 49 -1.00 -3.08 5.45
CA PHE A 49 -0.48 -2.15 4.44
C PHE A 49 0.51 -2.91 3.57
N LEU A 50 0.25 -2.92 2.26
CA LEU A 50 1.04 -3.70 1.31
C LEU A 50 1.54 -2.79 0.18
N PRO A 51 2.70 -2.15 0.36
CA PRO A 51 3.33 -1.38 -0.72
C PRO A 51 4.10 -2.33 -1.63
N VAL A 52 3.88 -2.20 -2.94
CA VAL A 52 4.51 -3.04 -3.95
C VAL A 52 5.27 -2.14 -4.92
N SER A 53 6.59 -2.28 -4.97
CA SER A 53 7.42 -1.53 -5.91
C SER A 53 7.27 -2.11 -7.30
N ARG A 54 6.96 -1.24 -8.26
CA ARG A 54 6.70 -1.61 -9.64
C ARG A 54 7.96 -1.43 -10.50
N GLY A 55 8.45 -2.53 -11.06
CA GLY A 55 9.54 -2.49 -12.04
C GLY A 55 10.93 -2.23 -11.46
N GLU A 56 11.14 -2.55 -10.19
CA GLU A 56 12.43 -2.30 -9.54
C GLU A 56 13.01 -3.57 -8.92
N THR A 57 14.33 -3.58 -8.73
CA THR A 57 15.04 -4.70 -8.12
C THR A 57 14.94 -4.67 -6.60
N ARG A 58 15.18 -5.82 -5.99
CA ARG A 58 15.24 -5.93 -4.53
C ARG A 58 16.28 -4.98 -3.93
N GLU A 59 17.44 -4.87 -4.55
CA GLU A 59 18.55 -4.04 -4.06
C GLU A 59 18.16 -2.56 -4.03
N THR A 60 17.51 -2.10 -5.08
CA THR A 60 17.05 -0.71 -5.19
C THR A 60 16.05 -0.38 -4.09
N VAL A 61 15.06 -1.25 -3.90
CA VAL A 61 14.00 -1.03 -2.92
C VAL A 61 14.54 -1.13 -1.49
N ALA A 62 15.41 -2.12 -1.22
CA ALA A 62 16.00 -2.30 0.11
C ALA A 62 16.85 -1.11 0.51
N ALA A 63 17.66 -0.57 -0.42
CA ALA A 63 18.49 0.60 -0.15
C ALA A 63 17.63 1.84 0.15
N PHE A 64 16.55 2.02 -0.59
CA PHE A 64 15.61 3.14 -0.35
C PHE A 64 14.95 3.00 1.01
N ARG A 65 14.45 1.81 1.34
CA ARG A 65 13.79 1.55 2.62
C ARG A 65 14.72 1.86 3.79
N GLU A 66 15.97 1.42 3.71
CA GLU A 66 16.97 1.67 4.75
C GLU A 66 17.27 3.16 4.87
N LYS A 67 17.51 3.83 3.74
CA LYS A 67 17.79 5.26 3.70
C LYS A 67 16.67 6.08 4.36
N MET A 68 15.44 5.73 4.11
CA MET A 68 14.28 6.45 4.63
C MET A 68 13.90 6.05 6.06
N GLY A 69 14.48 4.98 6.58
CA GLY A 69 14.17 4.49 7.92
C GLY A 69 12.78 3.89 8.06
N TYR A 70 12.20 3.43 6.97
CA TYR A 70 10.87 2.81 7.02
C TYR A 70 10.94 1.42 7.63
N THR A 71 9.95 1.09 8.47
CA THR A 71 9.88 -0.19 9.19
C THR A 71 8.92 -1.18 8.54
N PHE A 72 8.00 -0.70 7.73
CA PHE A 72 7.01 -1.58 7.10
C PHE A 72 7.65 -2.41 5.98
N PRO A 73 7.18 -3.64 5.78
CA PRO A 73 7.66 -4.48 4.69
C PRO A 73 7.22 -3.94 3.34
N MET A 74 7.98 -4.26 2.30
CA MET A 74 7.69 -3.84 0.94
C MET A 74 7.75 -5.03 0.00
N GLY A 75 6.74 -5.15 -0.86
CA GLY A 75 6.70 -6.16 -1.90
C GLY A 75 7.44 -5.70 -3.15
N LEU A 76 7.77 -6.64 -4.01
CA LEU A 76 8.47 -6.40 -5.26
C LEU A 76 7.66 -6.93 -6.43
N ASP A 77 7.64 -6.16 -7.51
CA ASP A 77 6.99 -6.53 -8.75
C ASP A 77 7.89 -6.11 -9.94
N PRO A 78 9.09 -6.73 -10.06
CA PRO A 78 10.09 -6.28 -11.02
C PRO A 78 9.63 -6.32 -12.47
N GLU A 79 8.76 -7.26 -12.81
CA GLU A 79 8.24 -7.40 -14.18
C GLU A 79 6.86 -6.78 -14.37
N GLN A 80 6.35 -6.11 -13.36
CA GLN A 80 5.05 -5.44 -13.36
C GLN A 80 3.86 -6.40 -13.58
N LYS A 81 4.02 -7.67 -13.27
CA LYS A 81 2.97 -8.67 -13.45
C LYS A 81 1.79 -8.44 -12.51
N ILE A 82 2.08 -8.10 -11.26
CA ILE A 82 1.05 -7.82 -10.26
C ILE A 82 0.37 -6.50 -10.59
N TYR A 83 1.16 -5.47 -10.89
CA TYR A 83 0.65 -4.15 -11.23
C TYR A 83 -0.35 -4.22 -12.40
N ARG A 84 -0.04 -4.98 -13.44
CA ARG A 84 -0.89 -5.09 -14.63
C ARG A 84 -2.24 -5.76 -14.37
N LEU A 85 -2.38 -6.47 -13.26
CA LEU A 85 -3.68 -7.02 -12.86
C LEU A 85 -4.63 -5.92 -12.37
N TYR A 86 -4.10 -4.77 -11.95
CA TYR A 86 -4.86 -3.67 -11.34
C TYR A 86 -4.91 -2.42 -12.20
N ALA A 87 -3.86 -2.15 -12.98
CA ALA A 87 -3.74 -0.91 -13.73
C ALA A 87 -2.87 -1.10 -14.96
N SER A 88 -2.95 -0.14 -15.90
CA SER A 88 -2.13 -0.16 -17.12
C SER A 88 -1.01 0.88 -17.07
N ASN A 89 -1.20 1.97 -16.32
CA ASN A 89 -0.22 3.07 -16.28
C ASN A 89 -0.40 3.89 -14.99
N TYR A 90 0.58 4.71 -14.72
CA TYR A 90 0.67 5.68 -13.62
C TYR A 90 0.86 5.05 -12.25
N ILE A 91 1.63 5.73 -11.43
CA ILE A 91 1.82 5.49 -10.00
C ILE A 91 1.92 6.87 -9.31
N PRO A 92 1.61 6.99 -8.00
CA PRO A 92 1.15 5.90 -7.16
C PRO A 92 -0.28 5.48 -7.49
N ARG A 93 -0.59 4.22 -7.22
CA ARG A 93 -1.95 3.68 -7.30
C ARG A 93 -2.30 3.09 -5.96
N ASN A 94 -3.47 3.43 -5.45
CA ASN A 94 -3.93 2.94 -4.16
C ASN A 94 -5.23 2.18 -4.31
N PHE A 95 -5.26 0.98 -3.76
CA PHE A 95 -6.46 0.14 -3.74
C PHE A 95 -6.76 -0.24 -2.30
N LEU A 96 -7.96 0.06 -1.85
CA LEU A 96 -8.42 -0.43 -0.55
C LEU A 96 -9.31 -1.65 -0.79
N ILE A 97 -8.92 -2.76 -0.21
CA ILE A 97 -9.61 -4.04 -0.37
C ILE A 97 -10.25 -4.40 0.95
N GLY A 98 -11.54 -4.68 0.92
CA GLY A 98 -12.31 -5.01 2.11
C GLY A 98 -12.10 -6.44 2.58
N LYS A 99 -12.69 -6.76 3.72
CA LYS A 99 -12.59 -8.10 4.32
C LYS A 99 -13.15 -9.20 3.43
N ASP A 100 -14.07 -8.85 2.53
CA ASP A 100 -14.66 -9.79 1.56
C ASP A 100 -13.81 -9.94 0.28
N GLY A 101 -12.67 -9.27 0.20
CA GLY A 101 -11.78 -9.33 -0.95
C GLY A 101 -12.15 -8.39 -2.09
N LYS A 102 -13.18 -7.56 -1.92
CA LYS A 102 -13.61 -6.62 -2.97
C LYS A 102 -12.90 -5.29 -2.83
N VAL A 103 -12.58 -4.67 -3.97
CA VAL A 103 -12.00 -3.33 -4.00
C VAL A 103 -13.08 -2.31 -3.62
N ILE A 104 -12.81 -1.56 -2.57
CA ILE A 104 -13.72 -0.53 -2.05
C ILE A 104 -13.37 0.83 -2.62
N SER A 105 -12.08 1.10 -2.82
CA SER A 105 -11.59 2.38 -3.31
C SER A 105 -10.37 2.17 -4.18
N ALA A 106 -10.27 2.96 -5.25
CA ALA A 106 -9.13 2.93 -6.16
C ALA A 106 -8.81 4.37 -6.53
N THR A 107 -7.56 4.80 -6.28
CA THR A 107 -7.13 6.17 -6.56
C THR A 107 -5.84 6.19 -7.36
N ILE A 108 -5.60 7.30 -8.06
CA ILE A 108 -4.42 7.54 -8.88
C ILE A 108 -3.73 8.80 -8.39
N GLY A 109 -2.42 8.74 -8.20
CA GLY A 109 -1.66 9.88 -7.74
C GLY A 109 -1.77 10.08 -6.24
N TYR A 110 -1.19 11.16 -5.77
CA TYR A 110 -1.25 11.51 -4.37
C TYR A 110 -1.75 12.94 -4.19
N GLU A 111 -2.82 13.09 -3.40
CA GLU A 111 -3.31 14.37 -2.94
C GLU A 111 -3.66 14.23 -1.46
N ALA A 112 -3.22 15.18 -0.64
CA ALA A 112 -3.40 15.10 0.80
C ALA A 112 -4.85 14.91 1.24
N PRO A 113 -5.84 15.68 0.73
CA PRO A 113 -7.24 15.48 1.13
C PRO A 113 -7.76 14.09 0.80
N GLU A 114 -7.40 13.56 -0.35
CA GLU A 114 -7.80 12.22 -0.78
C GLU A 114 -7.18 11.15 0.11
N PHE A 115 -5.93 11.33 0.50
CA PHE A 115 -5.25 10.43 1.40
C PHE A 115 -5.88 10.46 2.80
N ASP A 116 -6.27 11.64 3.27
CA ASP A 116 -6.98 11.79 4.55
C ASP A 116 -8.32 11.03 4.53
N GLU A 117 -9.04 11.10 3.41
CA GLU A 117 -10.29 10.35 3.25
C GLU A 117 -10.04 8.84 3.25
N LEU A 118 -8.94 8.40 2.64
CA LEU A 118 -8.58 6.99 2.62
C LEU A 118 -8.34 6.46 4.04
N ILE A 119 -7.65 7.25 4.88
CA ILE A 119 -7.42 6.89 6.28
C ILE A 119 -8.76 6.69 7.01
N LEU A 120 -9.69 7.60 6.82
CA LEU A 120 -11.03 7.50 7.43
C LEU A 120 -11.79 6.29 6.93
N LEU A 121 -11.65 5.98 5.66
CA LEU A 121 -12.30 4.81 5.07
C LEU A 121 -11.73 3.51 5.63
N ILE A 122 -10.41 3.44 5.81
CA ILE A 122 -9.75 2.30 6.47
C ILE A 122 -10.34 2.11 7.86
N GLU A 123 -10.41 3.19 8.62
CA GLU A 123 -10.92 3.17 9.99
C GLU A 123 -12.36 2.65 10.05
N ARG A 124 -13.22 3.11 9.13
CA ARG A 124 -14.59 2.63 9.05
C ARG A 124 -14.69 1.16 8.70
N GLN A 125 -13.85 0.69 7.79
CA GLN A 125 -13.83 -0.72 7.40
C GLN A 125 -13.37 -1.62 8.54
N LEU A 126 -12.40 -1.16 9.34
CA LEU A 126 -11.93 -1.90 10.49
C LEU A 126 -12.96 -1.97 11.61
N ASN A 127 -13.78 -0.95 11.75
CA ASN A 127 -14.84 -0.89 12.76
C ASN A 127 -16.13 -1.57 12.32
N SER A 128 -16.19 -2.04 11.08
CA SER A 128 -17.34 -2.77 10.56
C SER A 128 -17.41 -4.18 11.14
N ALA A 129 -18.62 -4.66 11.41
CA ALA A 129 -18.86 -6.01 11.95
C ALA A 129 -18.52 -7.11 10.93
N ASN A 130 -18.39 -6.76 9.66
CA ASN A 130 -18.10 -7.74 8.62
C ASN A 130 -16.75 -7.51 7.98
#